data_6550dda6c0f8231d36a1c6160a0d647d
#
_entry.id   6550dda6c0f8231d36a1c6160a0d647d
#
_cell.length_a   1.000
_cell.length_b   1.000
_cell.length_c   1.000
_cell.angle_alpha   90.00
_cell.angle_beta   90.00
_cell.angle_gamma   90.00
#
_symmetry.space_group_name_H-M   'P 1'
#
loop_
_entity.id
_entity.type
_entity.pdbx_description
1 polymer ?
#
loop_
_entity_poly.entity_id
_entity_poly.type
_entity_poly.pdbx_seq_one_letter_code
_entity_poly.pdbx_strand_id
1 'polypeptide(L)'
;TADGIAEKLGFAKDSELRAEAGILYVLIQLAEEGHVYYPYEPLVEKCKEILQVEREVVVKSFAKIALDQKVVIEDLNQDIEEFRENYKAVYLAKFHFSEASIASRLHGLISAAKSIRKIGTAKAIDWVQDQLDITLAERQVEAIKAAVEDKVLVITGGPGTGKTTIIHSVLKIFAKLGVNIMLAAPTGRAAKRMSEATGHEAKTDRKSTRLNSSH
;
A
#
# COMPACT_ATOMS: atom_id res chain seq x y z
N THR A 1 -19.66 -26.44 2.41
CA THR A 1 -18.32 -25.92 2.03
C THR A 1 -18.09 -26.15 0.55
N ALA A 2 -17.21 -25.36 -0.09
CA ALA A 2 -16.85 -25.52 -1.50
C ALA A 2 -16.31 -26.93 -1.81
N ASP A 3 -15.52 -27.51 -0.90
CA ASP A 3 -15.01 -28.87 -1.01
C ASP A 3 -16.14 -29.93 -1.07
N GLY A 4 -17.19 -29.78 -0.26
CA GLY A 4 -18.33 -30.71 -0.29
C GLY A 4 -19.14 -30.63 -1.59
N ILE A 5 -19.10 -29.49 -2.29
CA ILE A 5 -19.69 -29.34 -3.62
C ILE A 5 -18.78 -30.00 -4.67
N ALA A 6 -17.47 -29.77 -4.57
CA ALA A 6 -16.47 -30.36 -5.47
C ALA A 6 -16.49 -31.89 -5.40
N GLU A 7 -16.56 -32.50 -4.21
CA GLU A 7 -16.71 -33.95 -4.04
C GLU A 7 -17.99 -34.48 -4.70
N LYS A 8 -19.13 -33.81 -4.53
CA LYS A 8 -20.39 -34.19 -5.17
C LYS A 8 -20.36 -34.07 -6.69
N LEU A 9 -19.50 -33.19 -7.22
CA LEU A 9 -19.26 -33.03 -8.67
C LEU A 9 -18.20 -34.00 -9.21
N GLY A 10 -17.66 -34.89 -8.38
CA GLY A 10 -16.69 -35.92 -8.80
C GLY A 10 -15.25 -35.44 -8.88
N PHE A 11 -14.92 -34.28 -8.31
CA PHE A 11 -13.52 -33.84 -8.22
C PHE A 11 -12.78 -34.65 -7.15
N ALA A 12 -11.68 -35.26 -7.50
CA ALA A 12 -10.81 -35.94 -6.56
C ALA A 12 -10.15 -34.97 -5.57
N LYS A 13 -9.91 -35.43 -4.33
CA LYS A 13 -9.30 -34.60 -3.28
C LYS A 13 -7.90 -34.10 -3.64
N ASP A 14 -7.16 -34.87 -4.43
CA ASP A 14 -5.82 -34.59 -4.97
C ASP A 14 -5.84 -33.91 -6.35
N SER A 15 -6.99 -33.47 -6.82
CA SER A 15 -7.13 -32.77 -8.10
C SER A 15 -6.27 -31.50 -8.15
N GLU A 16 -5.46 -31.35 -9.20
CA GLU A 16 -4.66 -30.14 -9.44
C GLU A 16 -5.52 -28.88 -9.47
N LEU A 17 -6.71 -28.92 -10.08
CA LEU A 17 -7.64 -27.79 -10.12
C LEU A 17 -8.11 -27.36 -8.71
N ARG A 18 -8.34 -28.34 -7.83
CA ARG A 18 -8.68 -28.06 -6.43
C ARG A 18 -7.49 -27.44 -5.70
N ALA A 19 -6.28 -27.94 -5.93
CA ALA A 19 -5.07 -27.39 -5.34
C ALA A 19 -4.80 -25.96 -5.83
N GLU A 20 -4.94 -25.69 -7.14
CA GLU A 20 -4.83 -24.33 -7.71
C GLU A 20 -5.81 -23.34 -7.05
N ALA A 21 -7.09 -23.71 -6.98
CA ALA A 21 -8.11 -22.89 -6.35
C ALA A 21 -7.85 -22.68 -4.85
N GLY A 22 -7.38 -23.73 -4.17
CA GLY A 22 -7.04 -23.70 -2.75
C GLY A 22 -5.85 -22.79 -2.43
N ILE A 23 -4.81 -22.82 -3.24
CA ILE A 23 -3.65 -21.91 -3.10
C ILE A 23 -4.10 -20.44 -3.21
N LEU A 24 -4.92 -20.14 -4.22
CA LEU A 24 -5.44 -18.78 -4.39
C LEU A 24 -6.31 -18.37 -3.22
N TYR A 25 -7.13 -19.28 -2.69
CA TYR A 25 -7.93 -19.04 -1.48
C TYR A 25 -7.05 -18.72 -0.28
N VAL A 26 -6.00 -19.51 -0.02
CA VAL A 26 -5.06 -19.27 1.09
C VAL A 26 -4.40 -17.90 0.95
N LEU A 27 -3.95 -17.54 -0.24
CA LEU A 27 -3.36 -16.22 -0.50
C LEU A 27 -4.37 -15.07 -0.29
N ILE A 28 -5.64 -15.28 -0.63
CA ILE A 28 -6.70 -14.28 -0.37
C ILE A 28 -6.92 -14.11 1.13
N GLN A 29 -6.97 -15.21 1.90
CA GLN A 29 -7.11 -15.14 3.36
C GLN A 29 -5.91 -14.40 4.00
N LEU A 30 -4.69 -14.71 3.58
CA LEU A 30 -3.49 -14.00 4.03
C LEU A 30 -3.54 -12.50 3.68
N ALA A 31 -4.12 -12.16 2.53
CA ALA A 31 -4.29 -10.77 2.14
C ALA A 31 -5.33 -10.04 3.02
N GLU A 32 -6.37 -10.71 3.49
CA GLU A 32 -7.33 -10.16 4.47
C GLU A 32 -6.67 -9.93 5.84
N GLU A 33 -5.65 -10.73 6.19
CA GLU A 33 -4.79 -10.54 7.36
C GLU A 33 -3.76 -9.42 7.18
N GLY A 34 -3.66 -8.81 5.98
CA GLY A 34 -2.77 -7.68 5.66
C GLY A 34 -1.47 -8.08 4.95
N HIS A 35 -1.32 -9.33 4.55
CA HIS A 35 -0.15 -9.80 3.80
C HIS A 35 -0.29 -9.52 2.30
N VAL A 36 0.59 -8.71 1.75
CA VAL A 36 0.64 -8.44 0.29
C VAL A 36 1.31 -9.60 -0.46
N TYR A 37 2.28 -10.22 0.17
CA TYR A 37 2.96 -11.45 -0.29
C TYR A 37 3.14 -12.43 0.87
N TYR A 38 3.50 -13.66 0.55
CA TYR A 38 3.89 -14.64 1.55
C TYR A 38 5.14 -15.42 1.12
N PRO A 39 6.05 -15.79 2.06
CA PRO A 39 7.23 -16.58 1.70
C PRO A 39 6.85 -17.93 1.13
N TYR A 40 7.59 -18.40 0.11
CA TYR A 40 7.23 -19.57 -0.68
C TYR A 40 7.14 -20.85 0.17
N GLU A 41 8.18 -21.20 0.92
CA GLU A 41 8.19 -22.44 1.70
C GLU A 41 7.11 -22.49 2.79
N PRO A 42 6.95 -21.47 3.64
CA PRO A 42 5.85 -21.44 4.59
C PRO A 42 4.47 -21.51 3.93
N LEU A 43 4.32 -20.94 2.73
CA LEU A 43 3.06 -20.99 1.99
C LEU A 43 2.77 -22.42 1.47
N VAL A 44 3.79 -23.12 0.96
CA VAL A 44 3.67 -24.52 0.52
C VAL A 44 3.20 -25.40 1.68
N GLU A 45 3.82 -25.30 2.85
CA GLU A 45 3.43 -26.08 4.02
C GLU A 45 2.00 -25.72 4.50
N LYS A 46 1.68 -24.45 4.56
CA LYS A 46 0.31 -24.00 4.91
C LYS A 46 -0.75 -24.52 3.94
N CYS A 47 -0.45 -24.51 2.63
CA CYS A 47 -1.36 -25.06 1.63
C CYS A 47 -1.51 -26.58 1.77
N LYS A 48 -0.42 -27.31 1.99
CA LYS A 48 -0.43 -28.77 2.22
C LYS A 48 -1.33 -29.13 3.40
N GLU A 49 -1.20 -28.43 4.53
CA GLU A 49 -2.02 -28.66 5.73
C GLU A 49 -3.50 -28.36 5.48
N ILE A 50 -3.81 -27.20 4.91
CA ILE A 50 -5.21 -26.77 4.69
C ILE A 50 -5.91 -27.63 3.65
N LEU A 51 -5.23 -27.96 2.54
CA LEU A 51 -5.80 -28.70 1.42
C LEU A 51 -5.74 -30.22 1.61
N GLN A 52 -4.92 -30.69 2.58
CA GLN A 52 -4.68 -32.11 2.85
C GLN A 52 -4.22 -32.87 1.57
N VAL A 53 -3.26 -32.27 0.87
CA VAL A 53 -2.63 -32.85 -0.36
C VAL A 53 -1.13 -32.96 -0.17
N GLU A 54 -0.49 -33.81 -0.98
CA GLU A 54 0.96 -33.97 -0.96
C GLU A 54 1.68 -32.71 -1.47
N ARG A 55 2.91 -32.50 -0.98
CA ARG A 55 3.74 -31.33 -1.33
C ARG A 55 3.92 -31.17 -2.84
N GLU A 56 4.13 -32.29 -3.54
CA GLU A 56 4.35 -32.33 -4.98
C GLU A 56 3.16 -31.74 -5.76
N VAL A 57 1.94 -32.03 -5.32
CA VAL A 57 0.71 -31.47 -5.91
C VAL A 57 0.66 -29.97 -5.73
N VAL A 58 1.01 -29.47 -4.54
CA VAL A 58 1.06 -28.03 -4.25
C VAL A 58 2.10 -27.32 -5.13
N VAL A 59 3.33 -27.87 -5.19
CA VAL A 59 4.43 -27.27 -5.97
C VAL A 59 4.09 -27.24 -7.46
N LYS A 60 3.52 -28.32 -8.00
CA LYS A 60 3.08 -28.38 -9.39
C LYS A 60 1.97 -27.39 -9.69
N SER A 61 1.01 -27.25 -8.78
CA SER A 61 -0.07 -26.28 -8.91
C SER A 61 0.45 -24.83 -8.86
N PHE A 62 1.46 -24.52 -8.02
CA PHE A 62 2.12 -23.20 -8.03
C PHE A 62 2.72 -22.87 -9.39
N ALA A 63 3.45 -23.81 -10.01
CA ALA A 63 4.04 -23.60 -11.32
C ALA A 63 2.96 -23.26 -12.36
N LYS A 64 1.83 -23.94 -12.30
CA LYS A 64 0.72 -23.74 -13.25
C LYS A 64 0.03 -22.39 -13.04
N ILE A 65 -0.36 -22.03 -11.80
CA ILE A 65 -1.01 -20.74 -11.55
C ILE A 65 -0.07 -19.54 -11.78
N ALA A 66 1.25 -19.75 -11.71
CA ALA A 66 2.25 -18.76 -12.11
C ALA A 66 2.28 -18.58 -13.63
N LEU A 67 2.27 -19.66 -14.41
CA LEU A 67 2.13 -19.62 -15.87
C LEU A 67 0.83 -18.95 -16.31
N ASP A 68 -0.26 -19.21 -15.61
CA ASP A 68 -1.57 -18.57 -15.83
C ASP A 68 -1.61 -17.10 -15.36
N GLN A 69 -0.50 -16.56 -14.86
CA GLN A 69 -0.38 -15.19 -14.33
C GLN A 69 -1.38 -14.85 -13.20
N LYS A 70 -1.84 -15.86 -12.46
CA LYS A 70 -2.70 -15.68 -11.28
C LYS A 70 -1.89 -15.27 -10.06
N VAL A 71 -0.64 -15.75 -9.98
CA VAL A 71 0.35 -15.38 -8.97
C VAL A 71 1.66 -14.96 -9.62
N VAL A 72 2.45 -14.19 -8.89
CA VAL A 72 3.84 -13.85 -9.24
C VAL A 72 4.73 -14.44 -8.16
N ILE A 73 5.76 -15.18 -8.57
CA ILE A 73 6.79 -15.74 -7.68
C ILE A 73 8.07 -14.97 -7.95
N GLU A 74 8.50 -14.17 -7.00
CA GLU A 74 9.69 -13.33 -7.09
C GLU A 74 10.84 -13.97 -6.32
N ASP A 75 12.01 -14.07 -6.95
CA ASP A 75 13.22 -14.53 -6.29
C ASP A 75 13.86 -13.37 -5.54
N LEU A 76 14.00 -13.51 -4.23
CA LEU A 76 14.53 -12.46 -3.34
C LEU A 76 16.06 -12.55 -3.18
N ASN A 77 16.73 -13.49 -3.88
CA ASN A 77 18.19 -13.63 -3.82
C ASN A 77 18.96 -12.56 -4.60
N GLN A 78 18.30 -11.73 -5.40
CA GLN A 78 18.96 -10.74 -6.24
C GLN A 78 19.70 -9.64 -5.47
N ASP A 79 19.22 -9.32 -4.26
CA ASP A 79 19.71 -8.21 -3.44
C ASP A 79 20.40 -8.64 -2.15
N ILE A 80 20.77 -9.93 -2.02
CA ILE A 80 21.45 -10.46 -0.83
C ILE A 80 22.82 -11.07 -1.17
N GLU A 81 23.78 -10.95 -0.23
CA GLU A 81 25.14 -11.47 -0.41
C GLU A 81 25.21 -13.00 -0.34
N GLU A 82 24.38 -13.63 0.51
CA GLU A 82 24.36 -15.08 0.71
C GLU A 82 23.11 -15.68 0.07
N PHE A 83 23.30 -16.56 -0.90
CA PHE A 83 22.21 -17.31 -1.53
C PHE A 83 21.43 -18.15 -0.51
N ARG A 84 20.10 -18.04 -0.54
CA ARG A 84 19.17 -18.84 0.27
C ARG A 84 18.26 -19.64 -0.63
N GLU A 85 18.26 -20.96 -0.44
CA GLU A 85 17.38 -21.84 -1.20
C GLU A 85 15.91 -21.49 -0.95
N ASN A 86 15.11 -21.45 -2.02
CA ASN A 86 13.69 -21.12 -1.99
C ASN A 86 13.34 -19.79 -1.32
N TYR A 87 14.31 -18.85 -1.27
CA TYR A 87 14.07 -17.50 -0.78
C TYR A 87 13.25 -16.69 -1.82
N LYS A 88 11.96 -16.97 -1.84
CA LYS A 88 11.01 -16.43 -2.83
C LYS A 88 9.79 -15.86 -2.14
N ALA A 89 9.22 -14.81 -2.72
CA ALA A 89 7.94 -14.22 -2.33
C ALA A 89 6.86 -14.61 -3.33
N VAL A 90 5.69 -15.01 -2.84
CA VAL A 90 4.53 -15.34 -3.66
C VAL A 90 3.47 -14.27 -3.46
N TYR A 91 3.07 -13.63 -4.54
CA TYR A 91 2.03 -12.61 -4.58
C TYR A 91 0.80 -13.12 -5.33
N LEU A 92 -0.38 -12.68 -4.92
CA LEU A 92 -1.46 -12.58 -5.91
C LEU A 92 -1.04 -11.55 -6.97
N ALA A 93 -1.19 -11.87 -8.25
CA ALA A 93 -0.69 -11.03 -9.35
C ALA A 93 -1.16 -9.57 -9.25
N LYS A 94 -2.42 -9.35 -8.85
CA LYS A 94 -2.99 -7.99 -8.65
C LYS A 94 -2.21 -7.15 -7.64
N PHE A 95 -1.68 -7.76 -6.57
CA PHE A 95 -0.92 -7.04 -5.55
C PHE A 95 0.50 -6.74 -6.02
N HIS A 96 1.17 -7.69 -6.66
CA HIS A 96 2.49 -7.46 -7.26
C HIS A 96 2.45 -6.29 -8.25
N PHE A 97 1.51 -6.30 -9.19
CA PHE A 97 1.37 -5.22 -10.16
C PHE A 97 1.03 -3.88 -9.49
N SER A 98 0.23 -3.88 -8.44
CA SER A 98 -0.08 -2.67 -7.69
C SER A 98 1.16 -2.10 -6.99
N GLU A 99 1.95 -2.93 -6.30
CA GLU A 99 3.18 -2.51 -5.64
C GLU A 99 4.22 -2.01 -6.63
N ALA A 100 4.47 -2.74 -7.72
CA ALA A 100 5.39 -2.32 -8.77
C ALA A 100 4.97 -0.97 -9.41
N SER A 101 3.67 -0.80 -9.65
CA SER A 101 3.12 0.46 -10.17
C SER A 101 3.28 1.61 -9.17
N ILE A 102 3.04 1.39 -7.88
CA ILE A 102 3.23 2.39 -6.83
C ILE A 102 4.71 2.76 -6.75
N ALA A 103 5.61 1.79 -6.69
CA ALA A 103 7.06 2.01 -6.63
C ALA A 103 7.55 2.84 -7.82
N SER A 104 7.14 2.48 -9.04
CA SER A 104 7.50 3.21 -10.26
C SER A 104 6.99 4.66 -10.24
N ARG A 105 5.74 4.89 -9.80
CA ARG A 105 5.16 6.23 -9.70
C ARG A 105 5.85 7.08 -8.62
N LEU A 106 6.16 6.50 -7.46
CA LEU A 106 6.89 7.18 -6.39
C LEU A 106 8.30 7.56 -6.84
N HIS A 107 9.00 6.64 -7.50
CA HIS A 107 10.31 6.92 -8.09
C HIS A 107 10.26 8.06 -9.11
N GLY A 108 9.26 8.05 -9.98
CA GLY A 108 9.01 9.14 -10.93
C GLY A 108 8.77 10.49 -10.24
N LEU A 109 7.97 10.50 -9.16
CA LEU A 109 7.73 11.70 -8.36
C LEU A 109 9.02 12.22 -7.71
N ILE A 110 9.82 11.35 -7.10
CA ILE A 110 11.07 11.72 -6.42
C ILE A 110 12.06 12.29 -7.43
N SER A 111 12.20 11.67 -8.60
CA SER A 111 13.16 12.04 -9.65
C SER A 111 12.78 13.29 -10.44
N ALA A 112 11.50 13.66 -10.47
CA ALA A 112 11.04 14.82 -11.23
C ALA A 112 11.54 16.15 -10.63
N ALA A 113 11.64 17.22 -11.40
CA ALA A 113 12.01 18.55 -10.91
C ALA A 113 10.97 19.11 -9.91
N LYS A 114 11.38 19.83 -8.88
CA LYS A 114 10.48 20.50 -7.94
C LYS A 114 9.70 21.60 -8.66
N SER A 115 8.37 21.59 -8.55
CA SER A 115 7.47 22.62 -9.09
C SER A 115 7.14 23.71 -8.07
N ILE A 116 7.33 23.44 -6.77
CA ILE A 116 7.01 24.41 -5.71
C ILE A 116 8.23 25.32 -5.47
N ARG A 117 7.97 26.63 -5.42
CA ARG A 117 9.01 27.65 -5.16
C ARG A 117 9.66 27.39 -3.79
N LYS A 118 10.99 27.52 -3.72
CA LYS A 118 11.71 27.51 -2.44
C LYS A 118 11.24 28.64 -1.54
N ILE A 119 10.92 28.33 -0.31
CA ILE A 119 10.51 29.27 0.72
C ILE A 119 11.47 29.20 1.91
N GLY A 120 11.50 30.23 2.72
CA GLY A 120 12.21 30.20 4.00
C GLY A 120 11.42 29.37 5.01
N THR A 121 11.75 28.09 5.12
CA THR A 121 10.99 27.09 5.91
C THR A 121 10.85 27.51 7.36
N ALA A 122 11.90 28.07 8.00
CA ALA A 122 11.83 28.56 9.38
C ALA A 122 10.75 29.64 9.54
N LYS A 123 10.76 30.66 8.66
CA LYS A 123 9.75 31.73 8.67
C LYS A 123 8.32 31.22 8.44
N ALA A 124 8.17 30.18 7.61
CA ALA A 124 6.87 29.57 7.36
C ALA A 124 6.35 28.81 8.59
N ILE A 125 7.26 28.17 9.33
CA ILE A 125 6.93 27.46 10.57
C ILE A 125 6.55 28.47 11.68
N ASP A 126 7.33 29.51 11.88
CA ASP A 126 7.01 30.57 12.84
C ASP A 126 5.65 31.18 12.52
N TRP A 127 5.45 31.55 11.24
CA TRP A 127 4.17 32.12 10.78
C TRP A 127 2.97 31.18 11.04
N VAL A 128 3.10 29.86 10.80
CA VAL A 128 1.97 28.94 10.99
C VAL A 128 1.69 28.69 12.47
N GLN A 129 2.70 28.71 13.33
CA GLN A 129 2.51 28.64 14.79
C GLN A 129 1.69 29.85 15.29
N ASP A 130 2.05 31.07 14.85
CA ASP A 130 1.30 32.29 15.15
C ASP A 130 -0.14 32.23 14.63
N GLN A 131 -0.34 31.71 13.39
CA GLN A 131 -1.67 31.64 12.78
C GLN A 131 -2.61 30.63 13.45
N LEU A 132 -2.06 29.59 14.08
CA LEU A 132 -2.82 28.53 14.73
C LEU A 132 -2.85 28.68 16.24
N ASP A 133 -2.12 29.65 16.80
CA ASP A 133 -1.92 29.85 18.24
C ASP A 133 -1.47 28.55 18.93
N ILE A 134 -0.42 27.91 18.35
CA ILE A 134 0.13 26.65 18.83
C ILE A 134 1.65 26.70 18.94
N THR A 135 2.19 25.85 19.80
CA THR A 135 3.62 25.52 19.83
C THR A 135 3.81 24.10 19.32
N LEU A 136 4.59 23.95 18.24
CA LEU A 136 4.88 22.66 17.65
C LEU A 136 6.01 21.95 18.38
N ALA A 137 5.85 20.65 18.62
CA ALA A 137 6.94 19.82 19.13
C ALA A 137 8.03 19.64 18.04
N GLU A 138 9.26 19.39 18.46
CA GLU A 138 10.43 19.28 17.56
C GLU A 138 10.17 18.35 16.35
N ARG A 139 9.64 17.13 16.57
CA ARG A 139 9.31 16.19 15.49
C ARG A 139 8.18 16.68 14.57
N GLN A 140 7.28 17.51 15.06
CA GLN A 140 6.25 18.12 14.22
C GLN A 140 6.85 19.21 13.33
N VAL A 141 7.80 19.98 13.86
CA VAL A 141 8.60 20.96 13.09
C VAL A 141 9.38 20.25 11.99
N GLU A 142 10.08 19.15 12.30
CA GLU A 142 10.79 18.34 11.33
C GLU A 142 9.87 17.82 10.21
N ALA A 143 8.70 17.29 10.57
CA ALA A 143 7.72 16.81 9.60
C ALA A 143 7.19 17.92 8.68
N ILE A 144 6.92 19.12 9.20
CA ILE A 144 6.47 20.27 8.41
C ILE A 144 7.60 20.74 7.49
N LYS A 145 8.84 20.78 8.00
CA LYS A 145 10.02 21.11 7.20
C LYS A 145 10.18 20.14 6.02
N ALA A 146 10.15 18.84 6.28
CA ALA A 146 10.23 17.80 5.26
C ALA A 146 9.07 17.92 4.25
N ALA A 147 7.83 18.18 4.70
CA ALA A 147 6.68 18.38 3.80
C ALA A 147 6.85 19.55 2.83
N VAL A 148 7.54 20.61 3.24
CA VAL A 148 7.83 21.78 2.39
C VAL A 148 9.04 21.54 1.49
N GLU A 149 10.05 20.78 1.95
CA GLU A 149 11.32 20.59 1.27
C GLU A 149 11.34 19.34 0.38
N ASP A 150 10.60 18.28 0.73
CA ASP A 150 10.59 17.01 0.00
C ASP A 150 9.39 16.90 -0.95
N LYS A 151 9.48 16.00 -1.92
CA LYS A 151 8.40 15.74 -2.86
C LYS A 151 7.45 14.65 -2.41
N VAL A 152 7.96 13.72 -1.63
CA VAL A 152 7.23 12.61 -1.05
C VAL A 152 7.58 12.54 0.43
N LEU A 153 6.57 12.51 1.27
CA LEU A 153 6.74 12.39 2.70
C LEU A 153 5.72 11.39 3.25
N VAL A 154 6.16 10.48 4.10
CA VAL A 154 5.30 9.58 4.85
C VAL A 154 5.33 9.98 6.32
N ILE A 155 4.16 10.33 6.87
CA ILE A 155 4.00 10.71 8.28
C ILE A 155 3.29 9.58 9.02
N THR A 156 3.99 8.92 9.92
CA THR A 156 3.46 7.86 10.77
C THR A 156 3.45 8.27 12.24
N GLY A 157 2.68 7.57 13.03
CA GLY A 157 2.61 7.80 14.48
C GLY A 157 1.34 7.24 15.10
N GLY A 158 1.37 7.00 16.40
CA GLY A 158 0.23 6.54 17.18
C GLY A 158 -0.94 7.55 17.24
N PRO A 159 -2.07 7.20 17.83
CA PRO A 159 -3.15 8.13 18.10
C PRO A 159 -2.68 9.26 19.04
N GLY A 160 -3.17 10.47 18.83
CA GLY A 160 -2.84 11.63 19.69
C GLY A 160 -1.46 12.27 19.46
N THR A 161 -0.64 11.80 18.53
CA THR A 161 0.71 12.37 18.26
C THR A 161 0.70 13.68 17.47
N GLY A 162 -0.47 14.23 17.17
CA GLY A 162 -0.61 15.51 16.48
C GLY A 162 -0.45 15.46 14.97
N LYS A 163 -0.66 14.28 14.34
CA LYS A 163 -0.64 14.16 12.85
C LYS A 163 -1.58 15.13 12.16
N THR A 164 -2.77 15.34 12.70
CA THR A 164 -3.75 16.30 12.18
C THR A 164 -3.23 17.73 12.26
N THR A 165 -2.53 18.08 13.33
CA THR A 165 -1.88 19.40 13.50
C THR A 165 -0.81 19.61 12.43
N ILE A 166 0.02 18.60 12.15
CA ILE A 166 1.02 18.68 11.09
C ILE A 166 0.34 18.91 9.72
N ILE A 167 -0.68 18.12 9.39
CA ILE A 167 -1.42 18.25 8.13
C ILE A 167 -2.03 19.65 8.02
N HIS A 168 -2.68 20.15 9.08
CA HIS A 168 -3.29 21.48 9.09
C HIS A 168 -2.26 22.61 8.89
N SER A 169 -1.09 22.49 9.54
CA SER A 169 0.02 23.42 9.38
C SER A 169 0.55 23.44 7.94
N VAL A 170 0.78 22.25 7.35
CA VAL A 170 1.24 22.13 5.96
C VAL A 170 0.22 22.70 4.98
N LEU A 171 -1.07 22.43 5.18
CA LEU A 171 -2.14 22.98 4.33
C LEU A 171 -2.18 24.51 4.39
N LYS A 172 -2.06 25.11 5.57
CA LYS A 172 -2.02 26.58 5.72
C LYS A 172 -0.82 27.20 5.00
N ILE A 173 0.36 26.58 5.13
CA ILE A 173 1.56 27.05 4.44
C ILE A 173 1.37 27.00 2.92
N PHE A 174 0.89 25.87 2.38
CA PHE A 174 0.68 25.73 0.95
C PHE A 174 -0.44 26.59 0.40
N ALA A 175 -1.52 26.79 1.14
CA ALA A 175 -2.59 27.72 0.79
C ALA A 175 -2.05 29.17 0.71
N LYS A 176 -1.20 29.58 1.66
CA LYS A 176 -0.53 30.91 1.63
C LYS A 176 0.37 31.09 0.42
N LEU A 177 0.95 30.00 -0.09
CA LEU A 177 1.78 30.02 -1.30
C LEU A 177 0.97 29.98 -2.61
N GLY A 178 -0.36 29.87 -2.54
CA GLY A 178 -1.22 29.70 -3.71
C GLY A 178 -1.07 28.36 -4.41
N VAL A 179 -0.57 27.34 -3.70
CA VAL A 179 -0.43 25.98 -4.24
C VAL A 179 -1.80 25.31 -4.30
N ASN A 180 -2.10 24.66 -5.40
CA ASN A 180 -3.31 23.85 -5.51
C ASN A 180 -3.18 22.57 -4.66
N ILE A 181 -4.08 22.39 -3.72
CA ILE A 181 -4.06 21.32 -2.74
C ILE A 181 -5.20 20.33 -3.02
N MET A 182 -4.88 19.06 -3.06
CA MET A 182 -5.87 17.99 -3.18
C MET A 182 -5.73 17.04 -1.98
N LEU A 183 -6.83 16.83 -1.26
CA LEU A 183 -6.91 15.86 -0.17
C LEU A 183 -7.67 14.62 -0.63
N ALA A 184 -7.14 13.44 -0.34
CA ALA A 184 -7.76 12.17 -0.67
C ALA A 184 -7.70 11.20 0.52
N ALA A 185 -8.72 10.35 0.64
CA ALA A 185 -8.78 9.32 1.66
C ALA A 185 -9.37 8.01 1.08
N PRO A 186 -9.01 6.84 1.63
CA PRO A 186 -9.45 5.56 1.07
C PRO A 186 -10.95 5.30 1.24
N THR A 187 -11.60 5.91 2.23
CA THR A 187 -13.04 5.72 2.51
C THR A 187 -13.77 7.05 2.65
N GLY A 188 -15.06 7.07 2.33
CA GLY A 188 -15.89 8.27 2.50
C GLY A 188 -15.93 8.80 3.94
N ARG A 189 -15.91 7.90 4.93
CA ARG A 189 -15.86 8.28 6.35
C ARG A 189 -14.53 8.96 6.71
N ALA A 190 -13.41 8.45 6.18
CA ALA A 190 -12.09 9.06 6.37
C ALA A 190 -11.98 10.41 5.64
N ALA A 191 -12.51 10.52 4.41
CA ALA A 191 -12.57 11.78 3.68
C ALA A 191 -13.38 12.84 4.44
N LYS A 192 -14.54 12.48 4.96
CA LYS A 192 -15.37 13.40 5.78
C LYS A 192 -14.62 13.91 7.00
N ARG A 193 -14.00 13.00 7.78
CA ARG A 193 -13.20 13.38 8.96
C ARG A 193 -12.03 14.29 8.59
N MET A 194 -11.36 14.02 7.47
CA MET A 194 -10.27 14.85 6.98
C MET A 194 -10.77 16.25 6.61
N SER A 195 -11.92 16.34 5.92
CA SER A 195 -12.53 17.65 5.59
C SER A 195 -12.92 18.45 6.83
N GLU A 196 -13.54 17.80 7.81
CA GLU A 196 -13.93 18.43 9.09
C GLU A 196 -12.71 18.93 9.88
N ALA A 197 -11.62 18.14 9.90
CA ALA A 197 -10.41 18.46 10.64
C ALA A 197 -9.55 19.54 9.98
N THR A 198 -9.61 19.68 8.65
CA THR A 198 -8.71 20.59 7.91
C THR A 198 -9.41 21.81 7.33
N GLY A 199 -10.73 21.80 7.26
CA GLY A 199 -11.52 22.83 6.57
C GLY A 199 -11.39 22.79 5.04
N HIS A 200 -10.72 21.78 4.47
CA HIS A 200 -10.53 21.58 3.02
C HIS A 200 -11.31 20.36 2.55
N GLU A 201 -11.91 20.43 1.36
CA GLU A 201 -12.62 19.28 0.78
C GLU A 201 -11.66 18.11 0.53
N ALA A 202 -11.93 16.96 1.17
CA ALA A 202 -11.24 15.72 0.90
C ALA A 202 -12.15 14.77 0.10
N LYS A 203 -11.57 14.07 -0.89
CA LYS A 203 -12.28 13.18 -1.80
C LYS A 203 -11.87 11.74 -1.59
N THR A 204 -12.75 10.80 -1.95
CA THR A 204 -12.35 9.40 -2.08
C THR A 204 -11.73 9.18 -3.46
N ASP A 205 -10.92 8.15 -3.60
CA ASP A 205 -10.24 7.78 -4.85
C ASP A 205 -11.19 7.74 -6.07
N ARG A 206 -12.38 7.16 -5.93
CA ARG A 206 -13.40 7.12 -6.99
C ARG A 206 -13.87 8.48 -7.50
N LYS A 207 -13.80 9.54 -6.67
CA LYS A 207 -14.20 10.90 -7.06
C LYS A 207 -13.02 11.71 -7.61
N SER A 208 -11.78 11.40 -7.21
CA SER A 208 -10.58 12.09 -7.70
C SER A 208 -10.25 11.70 -9.15
N THR A 209 -10.48 10.45 -9.54
CA THR A 209 -10.17 9.93 -10.88
C THR A 209 -11.05 10.56 -11.98
N ARG A 210 -12.28 11.00 -11.66
CA ARG A 210 -13.18 11.64 -12.64
C ARG A 210 -12.80 13.06 -13.01
N LEU A 211 -11.96 13.73 -12.24
CA LEU A 211 -11.52 15.11 -12.53
C LEU A 211 -10.32 15.18 -13.47
N ASN A 212 -9.54 14.11 -13.60
CA ASN A 212 -8.37 14.04 -14.51
C ASN A 212 -8.73 13.56 -15.93
N SER A 213 -9.98 13.18 -16.18
CA SER A 213 -10.44 12.73 -17.52
C SER A 213 -11.17 13.81 -18.33
N SER A 214 -11.13 15.07 -17.89
CA SER A 214 -11.82 16.19 -18.54
C SER A 214 -10.88 17.35 -18.91
N HIS A 215 -9.64 17.03 -19.31
CA HIS A 215 -8.72 17.98 -19.97
C HIS A 215 -8.02 17.33 -21.12
#